data_b5dfa32e7a07e74537530a8274ae96de
#
_entry.id   b5dfa32e7a07e74537530a8274ae96de
#
_cell.length_a   1.000
_cell.length_b   1.000
_cell.length_c   1.000
_cell.angle_alpha   90.00
_cell.angle_beta   90.00
_cell.angle_gamma   90.00
#
_symmetry.space_group_name_H-M   'P 1'
#
loop_
_entity.id
_entity.type
_entity.pdbx_description
1 polymer ?
#
loop_
_entity_poly.entity_id
_entity_poly.type
_entity_poly.pdbx_seq_one_letter_code
_entity_poly.pdbx_strand_id
1 'polypeptide(L)'
;MIANILEVSNVSKSYKSYPSQWTRIFSWFGFAKSTIQEHQTLKNINFDIKPGESVGIIGQNGAGKSTLLKIITGTLKPTTGTSNSKGRISAILELGMGFHPELTGRQNAYNSAGLMGFTNEQIDSVIADIESFAEIGDYFHQPVRLYSSGMHVRVAFAVATAFIPDILIVDEALSVGDSYFQHKC
;
A
#
# COMPACT_ATOMS: atom_id res chain seq x y z
N MET A 1 19.40 -23.52 -4.47
CA MET A 1 19.37 -22.13 -3.93
C MET A 1 17.94 -21.66 -3.96
N ILE A 2 17.39 -21.26 -2.81
CA ILE A 2 16.02 -20.71 -2.74
C ILE A 2 16.08 -19.31 -3.40
N ALA A 3 15.29 -19.10 -4.45
CA ALA A 3 15.25 -17.82 -5.15
C ALA A 3 14.60 -16.75 -4.25
N ASN A 4 15.11 -15.51 -4.29
CA ASN A 4 14.52 -14.39 -3.55
C ASN A 4 13.10 -14.11 -4.05
N ILE A 5 12.20 -13.77 -3.12
CA ILE A 5 10.84 -13.36 -3.42
C ILE A 5 10.74 -11.86 -3.70
N LEU A 6 11.62 -11.07 -3.10
CA LEU A 6 11.80 -9.64 -3.35
C LEU A 6 13.29 -9.32 -3.48
N GLU A 7 13.63 -8.53 -4.51
CA GLU A 7 14.97 -8.02 -4.75
C GLU A 7 14.91 -6.50 -4.95
N VAL A 8 15.59 -5.75 -4.10
CA VAL A 8 15.71 -4.29 -4.18
C VAL A 8 17.17 -3.94 -4.44
N SER A 9 17.47 -3.38 -5.62
CA SER A 9 18.83 -3.15 -6.08
C SER A 9 19.06 -1.68 -6.45
N ASN A 10 19.98 -1.03 -5.73
CA ASN A 10 20.44 0.35 -5.94
C ASN A 10 19.31 1.37 -6.02
N VAL A 11 18.21 1.14 -5.27
CA VAL A 11 17.03 2.00 -5.31
C VAL A 11 17.34 3.35 -4.67
N SER A 12 17.15 4.40 -5.45
CA SER A 12 17.19 5.77 -4.98
C SER A 12 15.93 6.53 -5.43
N LYS A 13 15.49 7.49 -4.63
CA LYS A 13 14.36 8.36 -4.96
C LYS A 13 14.66 9.79 -4.60
N SER A 14 14.56 10.64 -5.60
CA SER A 14 14.69 12.09 -5.46
C SER A 14 13.43 12.80 -5.95
N TYR A 15 13.05 13.83 -5.24
CA TYR A 15 11.96 14.74 -5.63
C TYR A 15 12.54 16.10 -5.98
N LYS A 16 12.12 16.64 -7.15
CA LYS A 16 12.48 17.99 -7.59
C LYS A 16 11.44 18.96 -7.04
N SER A 17 11.89 19.88 -6.20
CA SER A 17 11.07 20.99 -5.72
C SER A 17 11.33 22.24 -6.54
N TYR A 18 10.27 22.83 -7.08
CA TYR A 18 10.33 24.09 -7.83
C TYR A 18 9.82 25.21 -6.91
N PRO A 19 10.61 26.26 -6.67
CA PRO A 19 10.23 27.36 -5.76
C PRO A 19 9.00 28.14 -6.22
N SER A 20 8.64 28.10 -7.52
CA SER A 20 7.48 28.77 -8.08
C SER A 20 6.97 28.02 -9.31
N GLN A 21 5.64 28.16 -9.60
CA GLN A 21 5.06 27.61 -10.83
C GLN A 21 5.69 28.24 -12.09
N TRP A 22 6.09 29.47 -12.02
CA TRP A 22 6.76 30.19 -13.12
C TRP A 22 8.15 29.60 -13.42
N THR A 23 8.92 29.20 -12.40
CA THR A 23 10.22 28.54 -12.61
C THR A 23 10.08 27.21 -13.33
N ARG A 24 8.95 26.51 -13.14
CA ARG A 24 8.64 25.25 -13.83
C ARG A 24 8.36 25.46 -15.33
N ILE A 25 7.66 26.55 -15.67
CA ILE A 25 7.39 26.93 -17.08
C ILE A 25 8.69 27.39 -17.78
N PHE A 26 9.49 28.22 -17.10
CA PHE A 26 10.77 28.68 -17.65
C PHE A 26 11.81 27.55 -17.79
N SER A 27 11.78 26.54 -16.95
CA SER A 27 12.65 25.37 -17.09
C SER A 27 12.34 24.54 -18.34
N TRP A 28 11.10 24.57 -18.82
CA TRP A 28 10.68 23.87 -20.04
C TRP A 28 11.24 24.56 -21.31
N PHE A 29 11.50 25.88 -21.23
CA PHE A 29 12.14 26.66 -22.30
C PHE A 29 13.68 26.76 -22.17
N GLY A 30 14.30 26.01 -21.23
CA GLY A 30 15.75 25.94 -21.08
C GLY A 30 16.39 27.14 -20.34
N PHE A 31 15.59 28.09 -19.81
CA PHE A 31 16.10 29.33 -19.20
C PHE A 31 16.32 29.27 -17.66
N ALA A 32 16.01 28.17 -16.99
CA ALA A 32 16.12 28.08 -15.53
C ALA A 32 16.89 26.83 -15.06
N LYS A 33 18.21 26.89 -15.03
CA LYS A 33 19.08 25.80 -14.58
C LYS A 33 19.53 25.91 -13.13
N SER A 34 19.19 26.97 -12.37
CA SER A 34 19.89 27.27 -11.11
C SER A 34 19.07 27.23 -9.81
N THR A 35 17.80 26.80 -9.82
CA THR A 35 16.98 26.88 -8.59
C THR A 35 16.14 25.61 -8.31
N ILE A 36 16.51 24.48 -8.93
CA ILE A 36 15.84 23.21 -8.65
C ILE A 36 16.49 22.62 -7.42
N GLN A 37 15.79 22.61 -6.29
CA GLN A 37 16.23 21.86 -5.11
C GLN A 37 15.82 20.39 -5.30
N GLU A 38 16.81 19.52 -5.34
CA GLU A 38 16.60 18.08 -5.37
C GLU A 38 16.68 17.54 -3.94
N HIS A 39 15.56 17.04 -3.45
CA HIS A 39 15.50 16.38 -2.14
C HIS A 39 15.55 14.88 -2.35
N GLN A 40 16.67 14.26 -1.94
CA GLN A 40 16.87 12.83 -2.02
C GLN A 40 16.26 12.14 -0.78
N THR A 41 15.17 11.41 -0.98
CA THR A 41 14.45 10.71 0.09
C THR A 41 15.02 9.31 0.35
N LEU A 42 15.44 8.60 -0.71
CA LEU A 42 16.09 7.29 -0.62
C LEU A 42 17.41 7.33 -1.35
N LYS A 43 18.44 6.70 -0.79
CA LYS A 43 19.78 6.68 -1.35
C LYS A 43 20.33 5.26 -1.34
N ASN A 44 20.50 4.69 -2.55
CA ASN A 44 21.19 3.42 -2.81
C ASN A 44 20.77 2.28 -1.87
N ILE A 45 19.45 2.04 -1.77
CA ILE A 45 18.87 0.98 -0.94
C ILE A 45 19.06 -0.37 -1.64
N ASN A 46 19.60 -1.34 -0.91
CA ASN A 46 19.86 -2.69 -1.39
C ASN A 46 19.47 -3.69 -0.31
N PHE A 47 18.60 -4.65 -0.64
CA PHE A 47 18.30 -5.81 0.18
C PHE A 47 17.51 -6.84 -0.63
N ASP A 48 17.54 -8.08 -0.15
CA ASP A 48 16.79 -9.20 -0.69
C ASP A 48 15.99 -9.85 0.41
N ILE A 49 14.80 -10.40 0.07
CA ILE A 49 13.94 -11.15 0.99
C ILE A 49 13.67 -12.53 0.37
N LYS A 50 13.81 -13.58 1.17
CA LYS A 50 13.47 -14.95 0.80
C LYS A 50 12.04 -15.30 1.22
N PRO A 51 11.43 -16.32 0.58
CA PRO A 51 10.14 -16.83 1.05
C PRO A 51 10.17 -17.22 2.53
N GLY A 52 9.16 -16.80 3.29
CA GLY A 52 9.03 -17.05 4.72
C GLY A 52 9.83 -16.13 5.63
N GLU A 53 10.58 -15.17 5.09
CA GLU A 53 11.27 -14.15 5.90
C GLU A 53 10.33 -12.99 6.27
N SER A 54 10.47 -12.50 7.52
CA SER A 54 9.83 -11.27 8.00
C SER A 54 10.89 -10.18 8.16
N VAL A 55 10.66 -9.00 7.58
CA VAL A 55 11.60 -7.88 7.60
C VAL A 55 10.93 -6.63 8.14
N GLY A 56 11.50 -6.02 9.18
CA GLY A 56 11.06 -4.75 9.74
C GLY A 56 11.85 -3.57 9.18
N ILE A 57 11.16 -2.54 8.69
CA ILE A 57 11.76 -1.26 8.26
C ILE A 57 11.62 -0.24 9.37
N ILE A 58 12.73 0.12 9.99
CA ILE A 58 12.77 1.04 11.14
C ILE A 58 13.41 2.37 10.73
N GLY A 59 12.89 3.48 11.22
CA GLY A 59 13.42 4.80 10.96
C GLY A 59 12.51 5.91 11.47
N GLN A 60 13.04 7.13 11.60
CA GLN A 60 12.28 8.30 12.03
C GLN A 60 11.19 8.67 11.01
N ASN A 61 10.22 9.50 11.45
CA ASN A 61 9.23 10.05 10.52
C ASN A 61 9.93 10.90 9.45
N GLY A 62 9.54 10.70 8.19
CA GLY A 62 10.20 11.34 7.05
C GLY A 62 11.45 10.62 6.53
N ALA A 63 11.91 9.53 7.14
CA ALA A 63 13.09 8.77 6.66
C ALA A 63 12.88 8.03 5.33
N GLY A 64 11.68 8.08 4.74
CA GLY A 64 11.39 7.47 3.45
C GLY A 64 10.79 6.06 3.51
N LYS A 65 10.39 5.56 4.69
CA LYS A 65 9.79 4.22 4.86
C LYS A 65 8.63 3.99 3.89
N SER A 66 7.60 4.83 3.94
CA SER A 66 6.42 4.72 3.05
C SER A 66 6.77 4.94 1.57
N THR A 67 7.81 5.75 1.27
CA THR A 67 8.32 5.90 -0.10
C THR A 67 8.92 4.60 -0.61
N LEU A 68 9.70 3.91 0.22
CA LEU A 68 10.29 2.61 -0.12
C LEU A 68 9.19 1.56 -0.33
N LEU A 69 8.21 1.48 0.57
CA LEU A 69 7.08 0.57 0.45
C LEU A 69 6.29 0.82 -0.84
N LYS A 70 6.03 2.09 -1.21
CA LYS A 70 5.39 2.46 -2.49
C LYS A 70 6.22 2.06 -3.73
N ILE A 71 7.53 2.02 -3.62
CA ILE A 71 8.39 1.52 -4.70
C ILE A 71 8.29 -0.01 -4.80
N ILE A 72 8.30 -0.71 -3.67
CA ILE A 72 8.18 -2.18 -3.62
C ILE A 72 6.84 -2.63 -4.19
N THR A 73 5.75 -1.93 -3.88
CA THR A 73 4.40 -2.21 -4.42
C THR A 73 4.22 -1.82 -5.89
N GLY A 74 5.20 -1.12 -6.48
CA GLY A 74 5.11 -0.64 -7.86
C GLY A 74 4.23 0.60 -8.06
N THR A 75 3.62 1.15 -7.00
CA THR A 75 2.80 2.38 -7.08
C THR A 75 3.65 3.63 -7.30
N LEU A 76 4.94 3.57 -7.00
CA LEU A 76 5.91 4.64 -7.21
C LEU A 76 7.15 4.13 -7.93
N LYS A 77 7.54 4.77 -9.03
CA LYS A 77 8.79 4.43 -9.72
C LYS A 77 10.00 5.02 -8.99
N PRO A 78 11.10 4.27 -8.80
CA PRO A 78 12.35 4.81 -8.29
C PRO A 78 12.95 5.80 -9.31
N THR A 79 13.85 6.69 -8.84
CA THR A 79 14.65 7.56 -9.71
C THR A 79 15.80 6.76 -10.35
N THR A 80 16.44 5.88 -9.60
CA THR A 80 17.43 4.91 -10.06
C THR A 80 17.24 3.58 -9.35
N GLY A 81 17.79 2.51 -9.92
CA GLY A 81 17.69 1.15 -9.38
C GLY A 81 16.40 0.45 -9.76
N THR A 82 16.21 -0.74 -9.22
CA THR A 82 15.06 -1.61 -9.51
C THR A 82 14.54 -2.29 -8.25
N SER A 83 13.24 -2.55 -8.24
CA SER A 83 12.59 -3.40 -7.25
C SER A 83 11.80 -4.47 -8.00
N ASN A 84 12.16 -5.71 -7.80
CA ASN A 84 11.57 -6.87 -8.47
C ASN A 84 10.98 -7.82 -7.43
N SER A 85 9.71 -8.17 -7.60
CA SER A 85 9.02 -9.14 -6.76
C SER A 85 8.56 -10.34 -7.58
N LYS A 86 8.58 -11.51 -6.96
CA LYS A 86 8.01 -12.74 -7.52
C LYS A 86 6.75 -13.07 -6.74
N GLY A 87 5.62 -13.15 -7.43
CA GLY A 87 4.33 -13.41 -6.82
C GLY A 87 3.50 -12.14 -6.57
N ARG A 88 2.40 -12.33 -5.86
CA ARG A 88 1.40 -11.27 -5.56
C ARG A 88 1.79 -10.52 -4.31
N ILE A 89 1.77 -9.20 -4.39
CA ILE A 89 1.96 -8.31 -3.25
C ILE A 89 0.57 -7.84 -2.78
N SER A 90 0.26 -8.02 -1.50
CA SER A 90 -0.82 -7.30 -0.81
C SER A 90 -0.20 -6.26 0.11
N ALA A 91 -0.63 -5.02 -0.04
CA ALA A 91 -0.08 -3.91 0.74
C ALA A 91 -1.17 -3.22 1.56
N ILE A 92 -1.00 -3.25 2.87
CA ILE A 92 -1.87 -2.56 3.83
C ILE A 92 -1.28 -1.16 4.11
N LEU A 93 -0.92 -0.44 3.04
CA LEU A 93 -0.30 0.90 3.14
C LEU A 93 -1.32 2.01 3.33
N GLU A 94 -2.50 1.82 2.80
CA GLU A 94 -3.55 2.84 2.71
C GLU A 94 -4.90 2.11 2.85
N LEU A 95 -5.17 1.58 4.06
CA LEU A 95 -6.35 0.80 4.38
C LEU A 95 -7.64 1.51 3.94
N GLY A 96 -8.37 0.88 3.02
CA GLY A 96 -9.66 1.39 2.55
C GLY A 96 -9.56 2.53 1.54
N MET A 97 -8.37 2.89 1.04
CA MET A 97 -8.28 3.76 -0.13
C MET A 97 -8.91 3.06 -1.34
N GLY A 98 -9.86 3.76 -1.95
CA GLY A 98 -10.64 3.23 -3.07
C GLY A 98 -12.02 2.70 -2.67
N PHE A 99 -12.37 2.65 -1.38
CA PHE A 99 -13.74 2.38 -0.99
C PHE A 99 -14.65 3.54 -1.41
N HIS A 100 -15.69 3.21 -2.15
CA HIS A 100 -16.69 4.17 -2.56
C HIS A 100 -17.70 4.37 -1.42
N PRO A 101 -17.91 5.60 -0.93
CA PRO A 101 -18.72 5.84 0.27
C PRO A 101 -20.20 5.42 0.12
N GLU A 102 -20.76 5.47 -1.10
CA GLU A 102 -22.15 5.11 -1.36
C GLU A 102 -22.36 3.60 -1.56
N LEU A 103 -21.30 2.82 -1.74
CA LEU A 103 -21.38 1.36 -1.84
C LEU A 103 -21.31 0.72 -0.46
N THR A 104 -21.93 -0.45 -0.32
CA THR A 104 -21.87 -1.24 0.90
C THR A 104 -20.46 -1.81 1.13
N GLY A 105 -20.16 -2.28 2.36
CA GLY A 105 -18.91 -2.99 2.64
C GLY A 105 -18.72 -4.19 1.73
N ARG A 106 -19.79 -4.98 1.52
CA ARG A 106 -19.77 -6.10 0.61
C ARG A 106 -19.41 -5.69 -0.82
N GLN A 107 -20.04 -4.66 -1.36
CA GLN A 107 -19.75 -4.15 -2.72
C GLN A 107 -18.31 -3.62 -2.83
N ASN A 108 -17.84 -2.91 -1.82
CA ASN A 108 -16.46 -2.43 -1.78
C ASN A 108 -15.46 -3.58 -1.69
N ALA A 109 -15.77 -4.66 -0.96
CA ALA A 109 -14.95 -5.86 -0.93
C ALA A 109 -14.80 -6.48 -2.34
N TYR A 110 -15.90 -6.62 -3.10
CA TYR A 110 -15.85 -7.08 -4.49
C TYR A 110 -15.02 -6.16 -5.38
N ASN A 111 -15.23 -4.85 -5.29
CA ASN A 111 -14.49 -3.89 -6.10
C ASN A 111 -12.98 -3.96 -5.80
N SER A 112 -12.61 -3.98 -4.51
CA SER A 112 -11.21 -4.02 -4.11
C SER A 112 -10.53 -5.33 -4.50
N ALA A 113 -11.17 -6.47 -4.28
CA ALA A 113 -10.64 -7.76 -4.70
C ALA A 113 -10.56 -7.88 -6.23
N GLY A 114 -11.54 -7.34 -6.96
CA GLY A 114 -11.52 -7.25 -8.42
C GLY A 114 -10.35 -6.39 -8.95
N LEU A 115 -10.03 -5.27 -8.29
CA LEU A 115 -8.86 -4.45 -8.62
C LEU A 115 -7.53 -5.19 -8.34
N MET A 116 -7.53 -6.12 -7.38
CA MET A 116 -6.39 -7.01 -7.12
C MET A 116 -6.28 -8.16 -8.15
N GLY A 117 -7.25 -8.27 -9.09
CA GLY A 117 -7.25 -9.24 -10.17
C GLY A 117 -7.97 -10.55 -9.86
N PHE A 118 -8.77 -10.63 -8.79
CA PHE A 118 -9.57 -11.81 -8.46
C PHE A 118 -10.89 -11.84 -9.26
N THR A 119 -11.31 -13.04 -9.66
CA THR A 119 -12.60 -13.25 -10.33
C THR A 119 -13.74 -13.23 -9.32
N ASN A 120 -14.99 -13.02 -9.81
CA ASN A 120 -16.16 -13.03 -8.94
C ASN A 120 -16.32 -14.36 -8.21
N GLU A 121 -16.04 -15.49 -8.88
CA GLU A 121 -16.13 -16.83 -8.28
C GLU A 121 -15.12 -17.01 -7.13
N GLN A 122 -13.92 -16.45 -7.29
CA GLN A 122 -12.91 -16.45 -6.22
C GLN A 122 -13.37 -15.57 -5.04
N ILE A 123 -13.96 -14.42 -5.32
CA ILE A 123 -14.46 -13.51 -4.28
C ILE A 123 -15.66 -14.14 -3.57
N ASP A 124 -16.58 -14.77 -4.31
CA ASP A 124 -17.74 -15.48 -3.74
C ASP A 124 -17.32 -16.56 -2.74
N SER A 125 -16.19 -17.22 -2.98
CA SER A 125 -15.68 -18.27 -2.08
C SER A 125 -15.16 -17.76 -0.74
N VAL A 126 -14.80 -16.47 -0.62
CA VAL A 126 -14.20 -15.89 0.60
C VAL A 126 -15.00 -14.74 1.20
N ILE A 127 -16.07 -14.28 0.55
CA ILE A 127 -16.83 -13.10 0.99
C ILE A 127 -17.44 -13.27 2.39
N ALA A 128 -17.87 -14.49 2.72
CA ALA A 128 -18.40 -14.81 4.04
C ALA A 128 -17.30 -14.77 5.12
N ASP A 129 -16.08 -15.18 4.78
CA ASP A 129 -14.92 -15.10 5.68
C ASP A 129 -14.50 -13.64 5.90
N ILE A 130 -14.54 -12.81 4.84
CA ILE A 130 -14.30 -11.37 4.94
C ILE A 130 -15.29 -10.71 5.90
N GLU A 131 -16.58 -11.00 5.76
CA GLU A 131 -17.64 -10.48 6.62
C GLU A 131 -17.45 -10.93 8.07
N SER A 132 -17.21 -12.22 8.27
CA SER A 132 -16.97 -12.82 9.60
C SER A 132 -15.71 -12.23 10.26
N PHE A 133 -14.64 -12.03 9.49
CA PHE A 133 -13.40 -11.48 10.03
C PHE A 133 -13.54 -10.00 10.41
N ALA A 134 -14.27 -9.21 9.62
CA ALA A 134 -14.46 -7.78 9.87
C ALA A 134 -15.27 -7.51 11.15
N GLU A 135 -16.17 -8.41 11.56
CA GLU A 135 -16.99 -8.32 12.79
C GLU A 135 -17.70 -6.96 12.95
N ILE A 136 -18.32 -6.49 11.86
CA ILE A 136 -19.11 -5.25 11.87
C ILE A 136 -20.62 -5.50 11.76
N GLY A 137 -21.04 -6.77 11.77
CA GLY A 137 -22.45 -7.16 11.73
C GLY A 137 -23.17 -6.61 10.50
N ASP A 138 -24.44 -6.21 10.68
CA ASP A 138 -25.31 -5.73 9.58
C ASP A 138 -24.76 -4.51 8.83
N TYR A 139 -23.80 -3.80 9.40
CA TYR A 139 -23.15 -2.68 8.69
C TYR A 139 -22.44 -3.14 7.41
N PHE A 140 -22.02 -4.41 7.31
CA PHE A 140 -21.38 -4.93 6.10
C PHE A 140 -22.27 -4.77 4.85
N HIS A 141 -23.60 -4.76 5.05
CA HIS A 141 -24.60 -4.56 4.01
C HIS A 141 -25.09 -3.11 3.88
N GLN A 142 -24.48 -2.18 4.63
CA GLN A 142 -24.82 -0.75 4.59
C GLN A 142 -23.71 0.07 3.90
N PRO A 143 -24.05 1.27 3.38
CA PRO A 143 -23.07 2.15 2.73
C PRO A 143 -21.90 2.51 3.66
N VAL A 144 -20.69 2.49 3.12
CA VAL A 144 -19.45 2.74 3.88
C VAL A 144 -19.41 4.13 4.50
N ARG A 145 -20.13 5.12 3.97
CA ARG A 145 -20.28 6.45 4.59
C ARG A 145 -20.86 6.42 6.01
N LEU A 146 -21.50 5.32 6.41
CA LEU A 146 -22.04 5.11 7.77
C LEU A 146 -21.02 4.45 8.72
N TYR A 147 -19.84 4.08 8.23
CA TYR A 147 -18.84 3.37 9.01
C TYR A 147 -18.08 4.32 9.93
N SER A 148 -17.73 3.82 11.11
CA SER A 148 -16.65 4.40 11.90
C SER A 148 -15.30 4.15 11.22
N SER A 149 -14.27 4.91 11.59
CA SER A 149 -12.91 4.67 11.10
C SER A 149 -12.43 3.23 11.39
N GLY A 150 -12.78 2.71 12.58
CA GLY A 150 -12.47 1.32 12.95
C GLY A 150 -13.15 0.29 12.04
N MET A 151 -14.46 0.44 11.75
CA MET A 151 -15.19 -0.45 10.85
C MET A 151 -14.59 -0.44 9.43
N HIS A 152 -14.22 0.75 8.96
CA HIS A 152 -13.57 0.91 7.66
C HIS A 152 -12.25 0.13 7.58
N VAL A 153 -11.39 0.27 8.60
CA VAL A 153 -10.11 -0.44 8.71
C VAL A 153 -10.33 -1.95 8.79
N ARG A 154 -11.31 -2.42 9.57
CA ARG A 154 -11.61 -3.85 9.73
C ARG A 154 -12.00 -4.50 8.40
N VAL A 155 -12.89 -3.88 7.62
CA VAL A 155 -13.28 -4.41 6.30
C VAL A 155 -12.11 -4.38 5.33
N ALA A 156 -11.37 -3.28 5.28
CA ALA A 156 -10.23 -3.14 4.37
C ALA A 156 -9.13 -4.17 4.67
N PHE A 157 -8.85 -4.42 5.96
CA PHE A 157 -7.91 -5.44 6.38
C PHE A 157 -8.40 -6.86 6.05
N ALA A 158 -9.69 -7.15 6.31
CA ALA A 158 -10.29 -8.42 5.97
C ALA A 158 -10.16 -8.74 4.47
N VAL A 159 -10.41 -7.75 3.60
CA VAL A 159 -10.25 -7.90 2.15
C VAL A 159 -8.78 -8.13 1.77
N ALA A 160 -7.87 -7.34 2.35
CA ALA A 160 -6.44 -7.43 2.02
C ALA A 160 -5.80 -8.78 2.41
N THR A 161 -6.36 -9.45 3.42
CA THR A 161 -5.85 -10.72 3.96
C THR A 161 -6.66 -11.95 3.55
N ALA A 162 -7.85 -11.77 2.98
CA ALA A 162 -8.71 -12.87 2.53
C ALA A 162 -8.04 -13.78 1.47
N PHE A 163 -7.18 -13.19 0.66
CA PHE A 163 -6.40 -13.90 -0.34
C PHE A 163 -4.95 -13.93 0.12
N ILE A 164 -4.42 -15.11 0.45
CA ILE A 164 -3.04 -15.26 0.91
C ILE A 164 -2.08 -14.72 -0.15
N PRO A 165 -1.41 -13.59 0.09
CA PRO A 165 -0.43 -13.04 -0.82
C PRO A 165 0.91 -13.77 -0.65
N ASP A 166 1.77 -13.72 -1.68
CA ASP A 166 3.14 -14.19 -1.58
C ASP A 166 4.01 -13.22 -0.76
N ILE A 167 3.67 -11.92 -0.78
CA ILE A 167 4.31 -10.86 -0.01
C ILE A 167 3.22 -10.00 0.64
N LEU A 168 3.22 -9.91 1.97
CA LEU A 168 2.36 -9.00 2.72
C LEU A 168 3.17 -7.80 3.20
N ILE A 169 2.74 -6.59 2.86
CA ILE A 169 3.34 -5.35 3.31
C ILE A 169 2.39 -4.64 4.27
N VAL A 170 2.90 -4.37 5.48
CA VAL A 170 2.14 -3.71 6.54
C VAL A 170 2.85 -2.42 6.91
N ASP A 171 2.11 -1.30 6.98
CA ASP A 171 2.60 0.00 7.46
C ASP A 171 2.01 0.29 8.85
N GLU A 172 2.35 1.42 9.45
CA GLU A 172 1.85 1.90 10.75
C GLU A 172 0.31 1.96 10.85
N ALA A 173 -0.40 1.79 9.74
CA ALA A 173 -1.87 1.77 9.66
C ALA A 173 -2.53 0.71 10.55
N LEU A 174 -1.82 -0.33 11.01
CA LEU A 174 -2.33 -1.30 12.00
C LEU A 174 -2.47 -0.73 13.42
N SER A 175 -1.93 0.44 13.70
CA SER A 175 -2.18 1.14 14.97
C SER A 175 -3.58 1.76 15.05
N VAL A 176 -4.35 1.73 13.94
CA VAL A 176 -5.74 2.18 13.88
C VAL A 176 -6.66 0.99 14.10
N GLY A 177 -7.47 1.05 15.13
CA GLY A 177 -8.41 -0.01 15.53
C GLY A 177 -8.42 -0.16 17.06
N ASP A 178 -9.37 -0.91 17.57
CA ASP A 178 -9.37 -1.27 18.98
C ASP A 178 -8.31 -2.35 19.29
N SER A 179 -7.93 -2.45 20.57
CA SER A 179 -6.91 -3.39 21.03
C SER A 179 -7.28 -4.85 20.75
N TYR A 180 -8.56 -5.18 20.70
CA TYR A 180 -9.04 -6.53 20.40
C TYR A 180 -8.73 -6.90 18.94
N PHE A 181 -9.02 -5.99 18.01
CA PHE A 181 -8.75 -6.23 16.59
C PHE A 181 -7.24 -6.29 16.29
N GLN A 182 -6.45 -5.45 16.99
CA GLN A 182 -4.99 -5.51 16.88
C GLN A 182 -4.40 -6.86 17.31
N HIS A 183 -4.98 -7.53 18.32
CA HIS A 183 -4.57 -8.87 18.73
C HIS A 183 -5.02 -9.98 17.77
N LYS A 184 -6.06 -9.72 16.97
CA LYS A 184 -6.58 -10.67 15.98
C LYS A 184 -5.76 -10.65 14.67
N CYS A 185 -5.15 -9.50 14.37
CA CYS A 185 -4.27 -9.30 13.21
C CYS A 185 -2.88 -9.84 13.45
#